data_692febc214e789c3c48c630f243a071e
#
_entry.id   692febc214e789c3c48c630f243a071e
#
_cell.length_a   1.000
_cell.length_b   1.000
_cell.length_c   1.000
_cell.angle_alpha   90.00
_cell.angle_beta   90.00
_cell.angle_gamma   90.00
#
_symmetry.space_group_name_H-M   'P 1'
#
loop_
_entity.id
_entity.type
_entity.pdbx_description
1 polymer ?
#
loop_
_entity_poly.entity_id
_entity_poly.type
_entity_poly.pdbx_seq_one_letter_code
_entity_poly.pdbx_strand_id
1 'polypeptide(L)'
;FMFLSDLTKKLKINCSISFIQIKSYEDTKSSGVIKEVLGLKDDINHGDVIIVEDIVDTGLTYNFLLEYLSKYNPSSLKIATLFYKSSVYLKKFKNPPDYFAFDIPDKFIVGYGLDYNQYGRNYSQIYELVSDK
;
A
#
# COMPACT_ATOMS: atom_id res chain seq x y z
N PHE A 1 4.49 4.70 6.23
CA PHE A 1 5.82 5.31 6.47
C PHE A 1 6.61 4.55 7.55
N MET A 2 6.01 4.06 8.63
CA MET A 2 6.70 3.30 9.68
C MET A 2 7.28 2.00 9.13
N PHE A 3 6.48 1.21 8.41
CA PHE A 3 6.95 0.00 7.75
C PHE A 3 8.11 0.27 6.79
N LEU A 4 7.99 1.29 5.93
CA LEU A 4 9.06 1.66 5.01
C LEU A 4 10.35 2.03 5.76
N SER A 5 10.23 2.83 6.84
CA SER A 5 11.38 3.23 7.66
C SER A 5 12.10 2.02 8.27
N ASP A 6 11.35 1.05 8.78
CA ASP A 6 11.96 -0.12 9.40
C ASP A 6 12.49 -1.13 8.37
N LEU A 7 11.80 -1.27 7.25
CA LEU A 7 12.24 -2.10 6.13
C LEU A 7 13.57 -1.60 5.56
N THR A 8 13.68 -0.31 5.27
CA THR A 8 14.88 0.27 4.64
C THR A 8 16.12 0.14 5.50
N LYS A 9 16.00 0.21 6.83
CA LYS A 9 17.11 -0.05 7.76
C LYS A 9 17.65 -1.48 7.68
N LYS A 10 16.88 -2.42 7.15
CA LYS A 10 17.28 -3.84 7.01
C LYS A 10 17.84 -4.16 5.64
N LEU A 11 17.62 -3.31 4.65
CA LEU A 11 18.17 -3.51 3.31
C LEU A 11 19.70 -3.31 3.33
N LYS A 12 20.39 -4.23 2.65
CA LYS A 12 21.86 -4.19 2.50
C LYS A 12 22.28 -3.75 1.09
N ILE A 13 21.37 -3.14 0.36
CA ILE A 13 21.58 -2.65 -1.00
C ILE A 13 21.34 -1.15 -1.03
N ASN A 14 22.01 -0.46 -1.95
CA ASN A 14 21.70 0.94 -2.23
C ASN A 14 20.36 1.03 -2.96
N CYS A 15 19.48 1.87 -2.47
CA CYS A 15 18.20 2.16 -3.11
C CYS A 15 17.84 3.64 -2.94
N SER A 16 17.17 4.20 -3.92
CA SER A 16 16.48 5.49 -3.79
C SER A 16 15.08 5.27 -3.23
N ILE A 17 14.54 6.28 -2.55
CA ILE A 17 13.19 6.24 -2.00
C ILE A 17 12.43 7.44 -2.55
N SER A 18 11.27 7.17 -3.13
CA SER A 18 10.33 8.16 -3.60
C SER A 18 8.95 7.95 -2.98
N PHE A 19 8.16 9.01 -2.91
CA PHE A 19 6.82 8.97 -2.35
C PHE A 19 5.78 9.40 -3.38
N ILE A 20 4.69 8.64 -3.43
CA ILE A 20 3.48 9.00 -4.18
C ILE A 20 2.35 9.15 -3.18
N GLN A 21 1.66 10.27 -3.23
CA GLN A 21 0.46 10.46 -2.43
C GLN A 21 -0.79 10.27 -3.30
N ILE A 22 -1.62 9.34 -2.88
CA ILE A 22 -2.88 9.00 -3.55
C ILE A 22 -4.03 9.32 -2.62
N LYS A 23 -5.10 9.89 -3.18
CA LYS A 23 -6.40 10.01 -2.50
C LYS A 23 -7.47 9.27 -3.27
N SER A 24 -8.20 8.43 -2.58
CA SER A 24 -9.49 7.92 -3.04
C SER A 24 -10.59 8.89 -2.60
N TYR A 25 -11.49 9.26 -3.52
CA TYR A 25 -12.71 9.97 -3.19
C TYR A 25 -13.86 8.96 -3.16
N GLU A 26 -14.47 8.81 -2.00
CA GLU A 26 -15.74 8.14 -1.85
C GLU A 26 -16.85 9.15 -2.18
N ASP A 27 -17.19 9.30 -3.46
CA ASP A 27 -18.44 9.95 -3.81
C ASP A 27 -19.58 8.96 -3.63
N THR A 28 -20.65 9.40 -2.97
CA THR A 28 -21.83 8.61 -2.59
C THR A 28 -22.60 8.00 -3.78
N LYS A 29 -22.12 8.13 -5.02
CA LYS A 29 -22.77 7.63 -6.25
C LYS A 29 -21.86 6.97 -7.29
N SER A 30 -20.55 6.85 -7.08
CA SER A 30 -19.68 6.17 -8.05
C SER A 30 -18.48 5.47 -7.39
N SER A 31 -18.22 4.26 -7.86
CA SER A 31 -17.03 3.46 -7.60
C SER A 31 -15.76 4.30 -7.46
N GLY A 32 -15.12 4.21 -6.28
CA GLY A 32 -13.95 4.97 -5.87
C GLY A 32 -12.99 5.36 -6.99
N VAL A 33 -13.05 6.62 -7.40
CA VAL A 33 -12.09 7.18 -8.36
C VAL A 33 -10.85 7.56 -7.58
N ILE A 34 -9.75 6.85 -7.83
CA ILE A 34 -8.44 7.19 -7.29
C ILE A 34 -7.91 8.38 -8.09
N LYS A 35 -7.61 9.48 -7.41
CA LYS A 35 -6.92 10.63 -7.98
C LYS A 35 -5.53 10.75 -7.35
N GLU A 36 -4.51 10.82 -8.19
CA GLU A 36 -3.17 11.18 -7.78
C GLU A 36 -3.16 12.61 -7.22
N VAL A 37 -2.53 12.80 -6.07
CA VAL A 37 -2.38 14.11 -5.45
C VAL A 37 -0.95 14.61 -5.59
N LEU A 38 0.04 13.74 -5.41
CA LEU A 38 1.46 13.99 -5.59
C LEU A 38 2.06 12.85 -6.40
N GLY A 39 2.44 13.14 -7.64
CA GLY A 39 2.97 12.16 -8.57
C GLY A 39 4.45 11.84 -8.34
N LEU A 40 4.88 10.82 -9.05
CA LEU A 40 6.28 10.43 -9.11
C LEU A 40 7.11 11.56 -9.75
N LYS A 41 8.18 11.97 -9.08
CA LYS A 41 9.13 12.98 -9.59
C LYS A 41 10.42 12.37 -10.10
N ASP A 42 10.75 11.17 -9.65
CA ASP A 42 11.98 10.49 -10.00
C ASP A 42 11.82 9.72 -11.30
N ASP A 43 12.90 9.65 -12.07
CA ASP A 43 12.94 8.81 -13.25
C ASP A 43 13.12 7.34 -12.84
N ILE A 44 12.16 6.50 -13.20
CA ILE A 44 12.19 5.06 -12.96
C ILE A 44 12.31 4.24 -14.25
N ASN A 45 12.53 4.91 -15.38
CA ASN A 45 12.69 4.24 -16.67
C ASN A 45 13.86 3.25 -16.62
N HIS A 46 13.63 2.02 -17.04
CA HIS A 46 14.57 0.91 -16.98
C HIS A 46 15.11 0.56 -15.58
N GLY A 47 14.51 1.12 -14.51
CA GLY A 47 14.85 0.79 -13.13
C GLY A 47 14.05 -0.41 -12.59
N ASP A 48 14.58 -1.07 -11.58
CA ASP A 48 13.83 -2.05 -10.78
C ASP A 48 13.09 -1.32 -9.66
N VAL A 49 11.76 -1.47 -9.63
CA VAL A 49 10.89 -0.72 -8.74
C VAL A 49 10.15 -1.67 -7.80
N ILE A 50 10.16 -1.34 -6.52
CA ILE A 50 9.33 -2.00 -5.50
C ILE A 50 8.40 -0.96 -4.89
N ILE A 51 7.09 -1.16 -5.05
CA ILE A 51 6.06 -0.42 -4.35
C ILE A 51 6.01 -0.96 -2.92
N VAL A 52 6.08 -0.08 -1.92
CA VAL A 52 5.97 -0.46 -0.52
C VAL A 52 4.69 0.12 0.06
N GLU A 53 3.81 -0.76 0.53
CA GLU A 53 2.52 -0.42 1.14
C GLU A 53 2.43 -0.98 2.55
N ASP A 54 1.67 -0.34 3.42
CA ASP A 54 1.40 -0.87 4.75
C ASP A 54 0.34 -1.98 4.72
N ILE A 55 -0.69 -1.84 3.87
CA ILE A 55 -1.76 -2.82 3.74
C ILE A 55 -2.29 -2.90 2.30
N VAL A 56 -2.44 -4.12 1.80
CA VAL A 56 -3.24 -4.43 0.61
C VAL A 56 -4.56 -5.04 1.07
N ASP A 57 -5.61 -4.21 1.07
CA ASP A 57 -6.98 -4.58 1.45
C ASP A 57 -7.79 -4.99 0.21
N THR A 58 -8.54 -4.07 -0.37
CA THR A 58 -9.37 -4.33 -1.56
C THR A 58 -8.57 -4.47 -2.85
N GLY A 59 -7.31 -4.02 -2.85
CA GLY A 59 -6.42 -4.03 -4.00
C GLY A 59 -6.62 -2.89 -5.01
N LEU A 60 -7.56 -1.99 -4.79
CA LEU A 60 -7.81 -0.88 -5.74
C LEU A 60 -6.59 0.03 -5.88
N THR A 61 -6.02 0.47 -4.77
CA THR A 61 -4.80 1.29 -4.75
C THR A 61 -3.62 0.56 -5.39
N TYR A 62 -3.44 -0.71 -5.04
CA TYR A 62 -2.40 -1.57 -5.59
C TYR A 62 -2.46 -1.65 -7.12
N ASN A 63 -3.63 -2.00 -7.66
CA ASN A 63 -3.77 -2.15 -9.11
C ASN A 63 -3.67 -0.81 -9.84
N PHE A 64 -4.17 0.26 -9.25
CA PHE A 64 -3.96 1.61 -9.78
C PHE A 64 -2.46 1.95 -9.86
N LEU A 65 -1.69 1.68 -8.80
CA LEU A 65 -0.24 1.95 -8.77
C LEU A 65 0.50 1.14 -9.84
N LEU A 66 0.15 -0.13 -10.03
CA LEU A 66 0.74 -0.95 -11.08
C LEU A 66 0.50 -0.35 -12.47
N GLU A 67 -0.75 0.05 -12.77
CA GLU A 67 -1.07 0.68 -14.05
C GLU A 67 -0.40 2.05 -14.20
N TYR A 68 -0.37 2.84 -13.15
CA TYR A 68 0.23 4.17 -13.16
C TYR A 68 1.73 4.10 -13.42
N LEU A 69 2.45 3.28 -12.63
CA LEU A 69 3.92 3.20 -12.71
C LEU A 69 4.41 2.44 -13.94
N SER A 70 3.62 1.50 -14.48
CA SER A 70 3.98 0.80 -15.72
C SER A 70 4.16 1.75 -16.91
N LYS A 71 3.51 2.90 -16.91
CA LYS A 71 3.63 3.92 -17.98
C LYS A 71 5.01 4.56 -18.05
N TYR A 72 5.78 4.46 -16.98
CA TYR A 72 7.17 4.96 -16.90
C TYR A 72 8.20 3.92 -17.34
N ASN A 73 7.76 2.77 -17.85
CA ASN A 73 8.59 1.73 -18.44
C ASN A 73 9.72 1.21 -17.53
N PRO A 74 9.44 0.82 -16.26
CA PRO A 74 10.43 0.20 -15.40
C PRO A 74 10.84 -1.19 -15.93
N SER A 75 12.07 -1.64 -15.63
CA SER A 75 12.53 -3.00 -15.98
C SER A 75 11.78 -4.07 -15.19
N SER A 76 11.47 -3.78 -13.93
CA SER A 76 10.60 -4.61 -13.13
C SER A 76 9.75 -3.76 -12.18
N LEU A 77 8.55 -4.23 -11.88
CA LEU A 77 7.62 -3.57 -10.96
C LEU A 77 7.03 -4.64 -10.05
N LYS A 78 7.35 -4.54 -8.76
CA LYS A 78 6.90 -5.47 -7.73
C LYS A 78 6.27 -4.73 -6.56
N ILE A 79 5.56 -5.45 -5.70
CA ILE A 79 5.00 -4.88 -4.48
C ILE A 79 5.44 -5.66 -3.25
N ALA A 80 5.74 -4.92 -2.19
CA ALA A 80 5.96 -5.42 -0.85
C ALA A 80 4.95 -4.77 0.11
N THR A 81 4.20 -5.57 0.86
CA THR A 81 3.25 -5.06 1.84
C THR A 81 3.44 -5.73 3.20
N LEU A 82 3.17 -4.97 4.27
CA LEU A 82 3.20 -5.55 5.62
C LEU A 82 1.98 -6.45 5.84
N PHE A 83 0.78 -5.95 5.52
CA PHE A 83 -0.46 -6.68 5.67
C PHE A 83 -1.15 -6.93 4.34
N TYR A 84 -1.72 -8.12 4.22
CA TYR A 84 -2.48 -8.54 3.06
C TYR A 84 -3.80 -9.19 3.52
N LYS A 85 -4.93 -8.74 2.99
CA LYS A 85 -6.24 -9.34 3.24
C LYS A 85 -6.63 -10.22 2.05
N SER A 86 -6.09 -11.43 1.99
CA SER A 86 -6.30 -12.34 0.86
C SER A 86 -7.79 -12.62 0.60
N SER A 87 -8.58 -12.80 1.65
CA SER A 87 -10.03 -13.09 1.57
C SER A 87 -10.85 -11.96 0.93
N VAL A 88 -10.36 -10.72 0.97
CA VAL A 88 -10.98 -9.55 0.34
C VAL A 88 -10.44 -9.36 -1.06
N TYR A 89 -9.13 -9.32 -1.18
CA TYR A 89 -8.41 -9.05 -2.42
C TYR A 89 -8.74 -10.06 -3.52
N LEU A 90 -8.66 -11.37 -3.22
CA LEU A 90 -8.85 -12.44 -4.20
C LEU A 90 -10.28 -12.55 -4.74
N LYS A 91 -11.25 -11.83 -4.17
CA LYS A 91 -12.58 -11.70 -4.76
C LYS A 91 -12.58 -10.95 -6.09
N LYS A 92 -11.60 -10.06 -6.31
CA LYS A 92 -11.50 -9.21 -7.50
C LYS A 92 -10.26 -9.46 -8.35
N PHE A 93 -9.15 -9.82 -7.71
CA PHE A 93 -7.85 -9.94 -8.36
C PHE A 93 -7.25 -11.33 -8.12
N LYS A 94 -6.51 -11.84 -9.10
CA LYS A 94 -5.98 -13.21 -9.07
C LYS A 94 -4.54 -13.29 -8.55
N ASN A 95 -3.75 -12.24 -8.77
CA ASN A 95 -2.33 -12.25 -8.47
C ASN A 95 -2.08 -11.56 -7.14
N PRO A 96 -1.62 -12.27 -6.09
CA PRO A 96 -1.28 -11.67 -4.81
C PRO A 96 -0.10 -10.70 -4.96
N PRO A 97 0.17 -9.85 -3.94
CA PRO A 97 1.41 -9.09 -3.85
C PRO A 97 2.64 -10.00 -3.96
N ASP A 98 3.73 -9.53 -4.57
CA ASP A 98 4.98 -10.32 -4.71
C ASP A 98 5.56 -10.69 -3.35
N TYR A 99 5.48 -9.76 -2.40
CA TYR A 99 5.97 -9.96 -1.04
C TYR A 99 4.92 -9.44 -0.05
N PHE A 100 4.56 -10.24 0.93
CA PHE A 100 3.75 -9.82 2.07
C PHE A 100 4.24 -10.50 3.36
N ALA A 101 4.17 -9.78 4.48
CA ALA A 101 4.61 -10.32 5.74
C ALA A 101 3.50 -11.11 6.46
N PHE A 102 2.28 -10.57 6.46
CA PHE A 102 1.16 -11.18 7.17
C PHE A 102 -0.10 -11.20 6.31
N ASP A 103 -0.70 -12.39 6.16
CA ASP A 103 -2.07 -12.52 5.66
C ASP A 103 -3.02 -12.41 6.87
N ILE A 104 -3.91 -11.43 6.83
CA ILE A 104 -4.81 -11.12 7.95
C ILE A 104 -6.29 -11.24 7.53
N PRO A 105 -7.17 -11.56 8.47
CA PRO A 105 -8.61 -11.57 8.21
C PRO A 105 -9.13 -10.17 7.86
N ASP A 106 -10.37 -10.10 7.33
CA ASP A 106 -11.03 -8.85 7.01
C ASP A 106 -11.49 -8.14 8.30
N LYS A 107 -10.52 -7.53 8.97
CA LYS A 107 -10.68 -6.74 10.18
C LYS A 107 -10.13 -5.34 9.98
N PHE A 108 -10.73 -4.36 10.65
CA PHE A 108 -10.17 -3.01 10.65
C PHE A 108 -9.05 -2.93 11.67
N ILE A 109 -7.87 -2.52 11.22
CA ILE A 109 -6.68 -2.44 12.06
C ILE A 109 -6.13 -1.01 12.10
N VAL A 110 -5.56 -0.64 13.24
CA VAL A 110 -5.00 0.69 13.54
C VAL A 110 -3.65 0.53 14.23
N GLY A 111 -2.75 1.47 14.00
CA GLY A 111 -1.41 1.50 14.59
C GLY A 111 -0.32 1.24 13.56
N TYR A 112 0.91 1.46 13.93
CA TYR A 112 2.11 1.29 13.11
C TYR A 112 2.01 1.99 11.74
N GLY A 113 1.45 3.22 11.74
CA GLY A 113 1.20 4.04 10.54
C GLY A 113 -0.23 4.01 10.04
N LEU A 114 -0.99 2.94 10.31
CA LEU A 114 -2.41 2.84 9.98
C LEU A 114 -3.26 3.68 10.93
N ASP A 115 -4.36 4.26 10.43
CA ASP A 115 -5.21 5.15 11.20
C ASP A 115 -6.68 4.74 11.27
N TYR A 116 -7.34 5.34 12.26
CA TYR A 116 -8.78 5.48 12.33
C TYR A 116 -9.13 6.96 12.49
N ASN A 117 -9.82 7.54 11.52
CA ASN A 117 -10.17 8.97 11.49
C ASN A 117 -8.97 9.90 11.73
N GLN A 118 -7.82 9.63 11.11
CA GLN A 118 -6.54 10.34 11.23
C GLN A 118 -5.80 10.13 12.57
N TYR A 119 -6.31 9.33 13.50
CA TYR A 119 -5.70 9.03 14.79
C TYR A 119 -5.12 7.61 14.83
N GLY A 120 -4.21 7.35 15.78
CA GLY A 120 -3.65 6.04 16.06
C GLY A 120 -2.41 5.66 15.25
N ARG A 121 -2.00 6.43 14.23
CA ARG A 121 -0.81 6.15 13.42
C ARG A 121 0.48 6.03 14.24
N ASN A 122 0.55 6.72 15.38
CA ASN A 122 1.69 6.76 16.28
C ASN A 122 1.79 5.55 17.24
N TYR A 123 0.81 4.67 17.26
CA TYR A 123 0.90 3.45 18.07
C TYR A 123 2.01 2.54 17.52
N SER A 124 2.85 2.03 18.39
CA SER A 124 3.94 1.12 18.02
C SER A 124 3.46 -0.30 17.71
N GLN A 125 2.25 -0.63 18.12
CA GLN A 125 1.60 -1.93 17.93
C GLN A 125 0.40 -1.79 17.00
N ILE A 126 -0.08 -2.93 16.52
CA ILE A 126 -1.30 -3.05 15.71
C ILE A 126 -2.45 -3.47 16.62
N TYR A 127 -3.57 -2.79 16.48
CA TYR A 127 -4.81 -3.05 17.21
C TYR A 127 -5.95 -3.32 16.23
N GLU A 128 -6.80 -4.26 16.57
CA GLU A 128 -8.08 -4.45 15.88
C GLU A 128 -9.11 -3.48 16.47
N LEU A 129 -9.84 -2.78 15.60
CA LEU A 129 -10.96 -1.96 16.01
C LEU A 129 -12.15 -2.88 16.34
N VAL A 130 -12.54 -2.93 17.59
CA VAL A 130 -13.74 -3.64 18.05
C VAL A 130 -14.86 -2.63 18.15
N SER A 131 -15.96 -2.83 17.42
CA SER A 131 -17.18 -2.05 17.64
C SER A 131 -17.81 -2.51 18.93
N ASP A 132 -17.99 -1.62 19.88
CA ASP A 132 -18.86 -1.87 21.03
C ASP A 132 -20.26 -2.24 20.51
N LYS A 133 -20.78 -3.37 20.97
CA LYS A 133 -22.13 -3.86 20.65
C LYS A 133 -23.17 -3.05 21.39
#